data_abfc3db899622231a761bae0bcd9b8f5
#
_entry.id   abfc3db899622231a761bae0bcd9b8f5
#
_cell.length_a   1.000
_cell.length_b   1.000
_cell.length_c   1.000
_cell.angle_alpha   90.00
_cell.angle_beta   90.00
_cell.angle_gamma   90.00
#
_symmetry.space_group_name_H-M   'P 1'
#
loop_
_entity.id
_entity.type
_entity.pdbx_description
1 polymer ?
#
loop_
_entity_poly.entity_id
_entity_poly.type
_entity_poly.pdbx_seq_one_letter_code
_entity_poly.pdbx_strand_id
1 'polypeptide(L)'
;MDNAPLQSLLDEAEAAEQADDPRVAGIVARLVDHPDTAGAAGADALRAANLLARWGGYEDLQLVARLASRAHDDGVAGAGPVAAEAIDKLSLLTGRPQPYGTVMVEHQGDIVMPPVDRRTTDEDRAAFGVPPLAELRQRTVDASRRLAADRAAQPGFLPPGQAFTRVWTDPDPAALRERMAAEGRAWADGDILTFVTESPVPVALTPVFQMPSWPAGDGLQVLSVRVARLDEAVITYTFTPLDGSVTTNLSRGSHDGRFRGPAAPPELTSNDPVTGTLFDHALESSALGGPRRVTVYKPPGHTRGEDIPVVYATDGNMFAPYARRLDAAIEAGTCPRVVVVAAHSAPADHVRGNQRALEYLAGFDDRRFDAHQRFFVGELPAWAEDELGVTTERARRGVFGCSDGGGHALSTGRLHRHRFGHVFAYSTGTPPEPTLPWSAEDAPFVHLCAGTLEGPFHQATAAWAGYLHMMKAPYHFTERVAGHDLIQWCEELPQALARAWG
;
A
#
# COMPACT_ATOMS: atom_id res chain seq x y z
N MET A 1 9.46 -10.90 -42.89
CA MET A 1 8.36 -11.74 -42.40
C MET A 1 8.80 -13.17 -42.58
N ASP A 2 8.87 -13.91 -41.48
CA ASP A 2 9.28 -15.32 -41.51
C ASP A 2 8.14 -16.14 -42.14
N ASN A 3 8.42 -16.79 -43.25
CA ASN A 3 7.43 -17.57 -44.01
C ASN A 3 7.39 -19.04 -43.56
N ALA A 4 7.96 -19.35 -42.39
CA ALA A 4 7.90 -20.70 -41.86
C ALA A 4 6.44 -21.03 -41.44
N PRO A 5 5.94 -22.25 -41.69
CA PRO A 5 4.64 -22.66 -41.17
C PRO A 5 4.59 -22.57 -39.64
N LEU A 6 3.44 -22.20 -39.07
CA LEU A 6 3.24 -22.12 -37.62
C LEU A 6 3.72 -23.40 -36.90
N GLN A 7 3.42 -24.55 -37.42
CA GLN A 7 3.85 -25.85 -36.90
C GLN A 7 5.37 -25.95 -36.77
N SER A 8 6.11 -25.47 -37.74
CA SER A 8 7.58 -25.50 -37.72
C SER A 8 8.16 -24.56 -36.63
N LEU A 9 7.52 -23.41 -36.39
CA LEU A 9 7.90 -22.50 -35.31
C LEU A 9 7.59 -23.08 -33.94
N LEU A 10 6.45 -23.77 -33.79
CA LEU A 10 6.11 -24.46 -32.54
C LEU A 10 7.12 -25.57 -32.24
N ASP A 11 7.47 -26.39 -33.23
CA ASP A 11 8.47 -27.45 -33.07
C ASP A 11 9.87 -26.89 -32.77
N GLU A 12 10.26 -25.79 -33.39
CA GLU A 12 11.52 -25.09 -33.12
C GLU A 12 11.57 -24.53 -31.69
N ALA A 13 10.47 -23.92 -31.21
CA ALA A 13 10.37 -23.35 -29.87
C ALA A 13 10.40 -24.43 -28.78
N GLU A 14 9.65 -25.52 -28.97
CA GLU A 14 9.65 -26.65 -28.02
C GLU A 14 11.00 -27.37 -27.96
N ALA A 15 11.67 -27.54 -29.10
CA ALA A 15 13.00 -28.13 -29.13
C ALA A 15 14.04 -27.24 -28.42
N ALA A 16 13.95 -25.92 -28.61
CA ALA A 16 14.82 -24.95 -27.91
C ALA A 16 14.55 -24.94 -26.39
N GLU A 17 13.28 -25.00 -25.98
CA GLU A 17 12.90 -25.08 -24.56
C GLU A 17 13.46 -26.34 -23.90
N GLN A 18 13.31 -27.49 -24.54
CA GLN A 18 13.82 -28.79 -24.03
C GLN A 18 15.35 -28.82 -23.93
N ALA A 19 16.03 -28.08 -24.82
CA ALA A 19 17.50 -27.98 -24.82
C ALA A 19 18.04 -26.88 -23.89
N ASP A 20 17.18 -26.16 -23.18
CA ASP A 20 17.53 -24.98 -22.37
C ASP A 20 18.31 -23.92 -23.17
N ASP A 21 17.92 -23.75 -24.46
CA ASP A 21 18.57 -22.86 -25.40
C ASP A 21 18.14 -21.41 -25.16
N PRO A 22 19.07 -20.48 -24.88
CA PRO A 22 18.75 -19.08 -24.63
C PRO A 22 18.02 -18.38 -25.80
N ARG A 23 18.03 -18.96 -27.01
CA ARG A 23 17.30 -18.42 -28.16
C ARG A 23 15.78 -18.63 -28.08
N VAL A 24 15.27 -19.45 -27.15
CA VAL A 24 13.84 -19.76 -27.04
C VAL A 24 12.97 -18.50 -26.97
N ALA A 25 13.37 -17.48 -26.21
CA ALA A 25 12.63 -16.23 -26.09
C ALA A 25 12.49 -15.50 -27.45
N GLY A 26 13.55 -15.49 -28.25
CA GLY A 26 13.53 -14.91 -29.60
C GLY A 26 12.65 -15.70 -30.59
N ILE A 27 12.57 -17.04 -30.45
CA ILE A 27 11.69 -17.89 -31.26
C ILE A 27 10.23 -17.64 -30.84
N VAL A 28 9.95 -17.52 -29.55
CA VAL A 28 8.60 -17.24 -29.05
C VAL A 28 8.12 -15.84 -29.47
N ALA A 29 9.00 -14.82 -29.51
CA ALA A 29 8.66 -13.51 -30.05
C ALA A 29 8.23 -13.59 -31.53
N ARG A 30 8.90 -14.43 -32.35
CA ARG A 30 8.48 -14.70 -33.74
C ARG A 30 7.12 -15.41 -33.81
N LEU A 31 6.81 -16.24 -32.81
CA LEU A 31 5.52 -16.92 -32.69
C LEU A 31 4.39 -15.91 -32.43
N VAL A 32 4.62 -14.91 -31.58
CA VAL A 32 3.65 -13.80 -31.33
C VAL A 32 3.30 -13.08 -32.62
N ASP A 33 4.31 -12.75 -33.42
CA ASP A 33 4.16 -11.97 -34.66
C ASP A 33 3.65 -12.80 -35.84
N HIS A 34 3.56 -14.12 -35.71
CA HIS A 34 3.14 -15.00 -36.81
C HIS A 34 1.64 -14.85 -37.07
N PRO A 35 1.22 -14.64 -38.35
CA PRO A 35 -0.18 -14.31 -38.67
C PRO A 35 -1.18 -15.42 -38.31
N ASP A 36 -0.76 -16.68 -38.30
CA ASP A 36 -1.64 -17.80 -38.00
C ASP A 36 -1.74 -18.12 -36.50
N THR A 37 -0.89 -17.55 -35.65
CA THR A 37 -0.89 -17.85 -34.20
C THR A 37 -2.23 -17.49 -33.57
N ALA A 38 -2.75 -16.29 -33.83
CA ALA A 38 -4.04 -15.87 -33.30
C ALA A 38 -5.23 -16.71 -33.77
N GLY A 39 -5.06 -17.40 -34.92
CA GLY A 39 -6.03 -18.31 -35.52
C GLY A 39 -5.86 -19.80 -35.16
N ALA A 40 -4.79 -20.15 -34.43
CA ALA A 40 -4.51 -21.54 -34.06
C ALA A 40 -5.68 -22.18 -33.30
N ALA A 41 -5.89 -23.49 -33.51
CA ALA A 41 -6.96 -24.27 -32.91
C ALA A 41 -6.43 -25.63 -32.43
N GLY A 42 -7.23 -26.34 -31.65
CA GLY A 42 -6.89 -27.66 -31.15
C GLY A 42 -5.56 -27.70 -30.39
N ALA A 43 -4.77 -28.73 -30.67
CA ALA A 43 -3.49 -28.93 -29.97
C ALA A 43 -2.46 -27.83 -30.24
N ASP A 44 -2.44 -27.24 -31.44
CA ASP A 44 -1.50 -26.16 -31.76
C ASP A 44 -1.80 -24.87 -30.99
N ALA A 45 -3.09 -24.58 -30.72
CA ALA A 45 -3.48 -23.48 -29.85
C ALA A 45 -2.96 -23.69 -28.45
N LEU A 46 -3.02 -24.89 -27.89
CA LEU A 46 -2.49 -25.19 -26.57
C LEU A 46 -0.96 -25.10 -26.53
N ARG A 47 -0.28 -25.62 -27.55
CA ARG A 47 1.19 -25.53 -27.67
C ARG A 47 1.66 -24.07 -27.67
N ALA A 48 1.04 -23.25 -28.54
CA ALA A 48 1.31 -21.83 -28.59
C ALA A 48 1.02 -21.13 -27.23
N ALA A 49 -0.12 -21.44 -26.61
CA ALA A 49 -0.48 -20.86 -25.31
C ALA A 49 0.55 -21.21 -24.22
N ASN A 50 1.03 -22.44 -24.15
CA ASN A 50 2.03 -22.88 -23.18
C ASN A 50 3.38 -22.15 -23.36
N LEU A 51 3.86 -22.04 -24.60
CA LEU A 51 5.10 -21.34 -24.91
C LEU A 51 5.01 -19.85 -24.55
N LEU A 52 3.90 -19.19 -24.95
CA LEU A 52 3.65 -17.80 -24.66
C LEU A 52 3.45 -17.55 -23.15
N ALA A 53 2.83 -18.46 -22.42
CA ALA A 53 2.64 -18.34 -20.97
C ALA A 53 3.96 -18.41 -20.19
N ARG A 54 4.98 -19.09 -20.72
CA ARG A 54 6.29 -19.25 -20.08
C ARG A 54 7.30 -18.18 -20.49
N TRP A 55 7.33 -17.83 -21.76
CA TRP A 55 8.39 -17.04 -22.37
C TRP A 55 7.91 -15.71 -22.95
N GLY A 56 6.59 -15.50 -23.07
CA GLY A 56 5.98 -14.23 -23.50
C GLY A 56 5.94 -13.19 -22.39
N GLY A 57 5.61 -11.95 -22.77
CA GLY A 57 5.43 -10.83 -21.85
C GLY A 57 4.01 -10.78 -21.25
N TYR A 58 3.79 -9.84 -20.36
CA TYR A 58 2.44 -9.57 -19.82
C TYR A 58 1.46 -9.11 -20.90
N GLU A 59 1.97 -8.47 -21.96
CA GLU A 59 1.23 -8.06 -23.16
C GLU A 59 0.64 -9.23 -23.91
N ASP A 60 1.26 -10.41 -23.84
CA ASP A 60 0.83 -11.60 -24.55
C ASP A 60 -0.27 -12.39 -23.82
N LEU A 61 -0.56 -12.08 -22.55
CA LEU A 61 -1.53 -12.82 -21.74
C LEU A 61 -2.93 -12.86 -22.35
N GLN A 62 -3.35 -11.82 -23.10
CA GLN A 62 -4.63 -11.85 -23.81
C GLN A 62 -4.64 -12.88 -24.92
N LEU A 63 -3.52 -13.05 -25.61
CA LEU A 63 -3.37 -14.06 -26.65
C LEU A 63 -3.34 -15.45 -26.02
N VAL A 64 -2.58 -15.65 -24.94
CA VAL A 64 -2.56 -16.90 -24.16
C VAL A 64 -3.96 -17.33 -23.74
N ALA A 65 -4.73 -16.41 -23.12
CA ALA A 65 -6.09 -16.70 -22.66
C ALA A 65 -7.00 -17.12 -23.81
N ARG A 66 -6.93 -16.44 -24.95
CA ARG A 66 -7.74 -16.78 -26.13
C ARG A 66 -7.38 -18.14 -26.71
N LEU A 67 -6.08 -18.43 -26.89
CA LEU A 67 -5.60 -19.70 -27.44
C LEU A 67 -5.93 -20.88 -26.54
N ALA A 68 -5.66 -20.75 -25.23
CA ALA A 68 -5.96 -21.78 -24.26
C ALA A 68 -7.48 -22.04 -24.12
N SER A 69 -8.31 -20.98 -24.12
CA SER A 69 -9.77 -21.12 -24.08
C SER A 69 -10.28 -21.82 -25.33
N ARG A 70 -9.78 -21.48 -26.52
CA ARG A 70 -10.14 -22.17 -27.76
C ARG A 70 -9.76 -23.63 -27.71
N ALA A 71 -8.53 -23.95 -27.30
CA ALA A 71 -8.09 -25.34 -27.15
C ALA A 71 -8.97 -26.12 -26.15
N HIS A 72 -9.41 -25.47 -25.09
CA HIS A 72 -10.34 -26.04 -24.12
C HIS A 72 -11.71 -26.32 -24.74
N ASP A 73 -12.27 -25.38 -25.50
CA ASP A 73 -13.55 -25.52 -26.20
C ASP A 73 -13.46 -26.63 -27.27
N ASP A 74 -12.29 -26.82 -27.90
CA ASP A 74 -11.99 -27.91 -28.84
C ASP A 74 -11.77 -29.26 -28.12
N GLY A 75 -11.87 -29.31 -26.79
CA GLY A 75 -11.74 -30.54 -25.99
C GLY A 75 -10.31 -31.03 -25.80
N VAL A 76 -9.29 -30.17 -25.97
CA VAL A 76 -7.90 -30.54 -25.80
C VAL A 76 -7.58 -30.73 -24.31
N ALA A 77 -7.11 -31.92 -23.96
CA ALA A 77 -6.75 -32.25 -22.57
C ALA A 77 -5.67 -31.29 -22.04
N GLY A 78 -5.86 -30.77 -20.81
CA GLY A 78 -4.93 -29.85 -20.15
C GLY A 78 -5.06 -28.37 -20.56
N ALA A 79 -5.90 -28.04 -21.55
CA ALA A 79 -6.08 -26.65 -21.97
C ALA A 79 -6.83 -25.78 -20.92
N GLY A 80 -7.79 -26.38 -20.21
CA GLY A 80 -8.61 -25.64 -19.22
C GLY A 80 -7.79 -24.98 -18.10
N PRO A 81 -6.88 -25.68 -17.41
CA PRO A 81 -6.04 -25.04 -16.37
C PRO A 81 -5.18 -23.89 -16.92
N VAL A 82 -4.65 -23.99 -18.13
CA VAL A 82 -3.86 -22.91 -18.77
C VAL A 82 -4.74 -21.70 -19.05
N ALA A 83 -5.96 -21.93 -19.56
CA ALA A 83 -6.94 -20.87 -19.78
C ALA A 83 -7.33 -20.18 -18.47
N ALA A 84 -7.64 -20.96 -17.45
CA ALA A 84 -8.02 -20.44 -16.12
C ALA A 84 -6.92 -19.56 -15.52
N GLU A 85 -5.66 -20.01 -15.58
CA GLU A 85 -4.52 -19.24 -15.06
C GLU A 85 -4.31 -17.94 -15.82
N ALA A 86 -4.40 -17.96 -17.16
CA ALA A 86 -4.26 -16.75 -17.96
C ALA A 86 -5.39 -15.75 -17.70
N ILE A 87 -6.63 -16.22 -17.53
CA ILE A 87 -7.80 -15.39 -17.19
C ILE A 87 -7.64 -14.77 -15.80
N ASP A 88 -7.16 -15.54 -14.83
CA ASP A 88 -6.89 -15.05 -13.47
C ASP A 88 -5.82 -13.96 -13.47
N LYS A 89 -4.70 -14.17 -14.17
CA LYS A 89 -3.64 -13.15 -14.33
C LYS A 89 -4.17 -11.87 -14.96
N LEU A 90 -4.96 -11.96 -16.04
CA LEU A 90 -5.59 -10.79 -16.68
C LEU A 90 -6.54 -10.06 -15.74
N SER A 91 -7.31 -10.79 -14.94
CA SER A 91 -8.23 -10.20 -13.97
C SER A 91 -7.45 -9.39 -12.93
N LEU A 92 -6.38 -9.94 -12.37
CA LEU A 92 -5.53 -9.26 -11.39
C LEU A 92 -4.84 -8.03 -11.97
N LEU A 93 -4.32 -8.09 -13.20
CA LEU A 93 -3.72 -6.94 -13.89
C LEU A 93 -4.70 -5.79 -14.10
N THR A 94 -5.99 -6.09 -14.21
CA THR A 94 -7.05 -5.08 -14.33
C THR A 94 -7.69 -4.69 -13.00
N GLY A 95 -7.09 -5.08 -11.86
CA GLY A 95 -7.56 -4.78 -10.52
C GLY A 95 -8.85 -5.53 -10.12
N ARG A 96 -9.18 -6.62 -10.81
CA ARG A 96 -10.36 -7.46 -10.52
C ARG A 96 -9.95 -8.73 -9.78
N PRO A 97 -10.85 -9.29 -8.94
CA PRO A 97 -10.64 -10.61 -8.36
C PRO A 97 -10.43 -11.67 -9.45
N GLN A 98 -9.56 -12.63 -9.18
CA GLN A 98 -9.34 -13.77 -10.06
C GLN A 98 -10.56 -14.72 -10.04
N PRO A 99 -11.10 -15.14 -11.18
CA PRO A 99 -12.25 -16.05 -11.23
C PRO A 99 -11.97 -17.42 -10.61
N TYR A 100 -10.85 -18.06 -10.97
CA TYR A 100 -10.62 -19.47 -10.65
C TYR A 100 -9.76 -19.69 -9.41
N GLY A 101 -8.94 -18.73 -8.99
CA GLY A 101 -8.06 -18.85 -7.81
C GLY A 101 -6.76 -19.61 -8.10
N THR A 102 -6.29 -19.62 -9.33
CA THR A 102 -5.10 -20.37 -9.75
C THR A 102 -3.79 -19.63 -9.48
N VAL A 103 -3.85 -18.29 -9.38
CA VAL A 103 -2.67 -17.45 -9.20
C VAL A 103 -2.35 -17.29 -7.71
N MET A 104 -1.12 -17.60 -7.37
CA MET A 104 -0.52 -17.35 -6.06
C MET A 104 0.68 -16.43 -6.26
N VAL A 105 0.90 -15.52 -5.33
CA VAL A 105 2.00 -14.54 -5.38
C VAL A 105 2.80 -14.57 -4.09
N GLU A 106 4.11 -14.38 -4.19
CA GLU A 106 4.91 -14.11 -3.01
C GLU A 106 4.70 -12.65 -2.59
N HIS A 107 4.29 -12.44 -1.35
CA HIS A 107 4.10 -11.13 -0.77
C HIS A 107 4.69 -11.08 0.63
N GLN A 108 5.65 -10.20 0.84
CA GLN A 108 6.33 -9.99 2.13
C GLN A 108 6.86 -11.31 2.76
N GLY A 109 7.35 -12.20 1.93
CA GLY A 109 7.93 -13.45 2.39
C GLY A 109 6.95 -14.59 2.67
N ASP A 110 5.71 -14.43 2.24
CA ASP A 110 4.68 -15.47 2.31
C ASP A 110 4.07 -15.71 0.93
N ILE A 111 3.49 -16.90 0.70
CA ILE A 111 2.71 -17.17 -0.50
C ILE A 111 1.26 -16.86 -0.20
N VAL A 112 0.69 -15.93 -0.94
CA VAL A 112 -0.69 -15.49 -0.76
C VAL A 112 -1.51 -15.73 -2.02
N MET A 113 -2.79 -16.02 -1.83
CA MET A 113 -3.76 -16.08 -2.91
C MET A 113 -4.45 -14.72 -3.00
N PRO A 114 -4.30 -13.97 -4.11
CA PRO A 114 -5.05 -12.75 -4.34
C PRO A 114 -6.57 -12.99 -4.30
N PRO A 115 -7.39 -11.94 -4.12
CA PRO A 115 -8.84 -12.09 -4.02
C PRO A 115 -9.45 -12.92 -5.15
N VAL A 116 -10.37 -13.84 -4.80
CA VAL A 116 -11.08 -14.73 -5.73
C VAL A 116 -12.52 -14.25 -5.88
N ASP A 117 -13.07 -14.28 -7.12
CA ASP A 117 -14.45 -13.92 -7.39
C ASP A 117 -15.40 -14.96 -6.77
N ARG A 118 -16.33 -14.52 -5.94
CA ARG A 118 -17.29 -15.36 -5.24
C ARG A 118 -18.36 -15.97 -6.12
N ARG A 119 -18.57 -15.38 -7.31
CA ARG A 119 -19.58 -15.85 -8.24
C ARG A 119 -19.13 -17.13 -8.94
N THR A 120 -17.80 -17.40 -8.97
CA THR A 120 -17.27 -18.64 -9.57
C THR A 120 -17.42 -19.79 -8.59
N THR A 121 -18.18 -20.80 -8.97
CA THR A 121 -18.43 -22.02 -8.19
C THR A 121 -17.31 -23.05 -8.38
N ASP A 122 -17.30 -24.10 -7.55
CA ASP A 122 -16.38 -25.22 -7.74
C ASP A 122 -16.73 -26.07 -8.99
N GLU A 123 -18.00 -26.01 -9.46
CA GLU A 123 -18.40 -26.60 -10.73
C GLU A 123 -17.80 -25.85 -11.91
N ASP A 124 -17.79 -24.52 -11.85
CA ASP A 124 -17.10 -23.69 -12.88
C ASP A 124 -15.61 -24.00 -12.90
N ARG A 125 -14.96 -24.19 -11.75
CA ARG A 125 -13.56 -24.59 -11.67
C ARG A 125 -13.33 -25.96 -12.27
N ALA A 126 -14.16 -26.93 -11.92
CA ALA A 126 -14.07 -28.28 -12.44
C ALA A 126 -14.23 -28.36 -13.95
N ALA A 127 -15.07 -27.51 -14.55
CA ALA A 127 -15.20 -27.39 -15.99
C ALA A 127 -13.87 -27.05 -16.68
N PHE A 128 -13.01 -26.27 -16.03
CA PHE A 128 -11.66 -25.93 -16.50
C PHE A 128 -10.58 -26.90 -15.96
N GLY A 129 -10.95 -27.98 -15.28
CA GLY A 129 -9.99 -28.91 -14.66
C GLY A 129 -9.19 -28.26 -13.51
N VAL A 130 -9.71 -27.21 -12.91
CA VAL A 130 -9.14 -26.53 -11.75
C VAL A 130 -9.70 -27.15 -10.46
N PRO A 131 -8.88 -27.40 -9.43
CA PRO A 131 -9.34 -27.94 -8.18
C PRO A 131 -10.35 -27.02 -7.46
N PRO A 132 -11.14 -27.57 -6.52
CA PRO A 132 -11.99 -26.77 -5.65
C PRO A 132 -11.23 -25.67 -4.92
N LEU A 133 -11.85 -24.54 -4.64
CA LEU A 133 -11.22 -23.38 -4.00
C LEU A 133 -10.59 -23.74 -2.65
N ALA A 134 -11.22 -24.62 -1.88
CA ALA A 134 -10.68 -25.08 -0.60
C ALA A 134 -9.31 -25.78 -0.78
N GLU A 135 -9.17 -26.61 -1.82
CA GLU A 135 -7.91 -27.28 -2.13
C GLU A 135 -6.84 -26.28 -2.60
N LEU A 136 -7.19 -25.31 -3.43
CA LEU A 136 -6.26 -24.26 -3.87
C LEU A 136 -5.74 -23.42 -2.69
N ARG A 137 -6.62 -23.11 -1.74
CA ARG A 137 -6.25 -22.43 -0.49
C ARG A 137 -5.30 -23.30 0.35
N GLN A 138 -5.56 -24.60 0.44
CA GLN A 138 -4.68 -25.52 1.13
C GLN A 138 -3.29 -25.57 0.47
N ARG A 139 -3.23 -25.64 -0.86
CA ARG A 139 -1.96 -25.61 -1.62
C ARG A 139 -1.18 -24.32 -1.36
N THR A 140 -1.87 -23.17 -1.27
CA THR A 140 -1.24 -21.87 -0.93
C THR A 140 -0.55 -21.93 0.42
N VAL A 141 -1.23 -22.50 1.39
CA VAL A 141 -0.69 -22.68 2.74
C VAL A 141 0.50 -23.61 2.76
N ASP A 142 0.40 -24.76 2.06
CA ASP A 142 1.50 -25.72 2.01
C ASP A 142 2.72 -25.13 1.30
N ALA A 143 2.50 -24.27 0.30
CA ALA A 143 3.55 -23.50 -0.35
C ALA A 143 4.22 -22.51 0.63
N SER A 144 3.42 -21.76 1.39
CA SER A 144 3.92 -20.86 2.44
C SER A 144 4.73 -21.58 3.50
N ARG A 145 4.24 -22.75 3.96
CA ARG A 145 4.97 -23.59 4.93
C ARG A 145 6.33 -24.05 4.40
N ARG A 146 6.39 -24.49 3.14
CA ARG A 146 7.66 -24.88 2.51
C ARG A 146 8.61 -23.70 2.42
N LEU A 147 8.13 -22.54 1.95
CA LEU A 147 8.95 -21.33 1.87
C LEU A 147 9.50 -20.91 3.24
N ALA A 148 8.66 -20.98 4.28
CA ALA A 148 9.09 -20.67 5.65
C ALA A 148 10.12 -21.67 6.19
N ALA A 149 9.95 -22.98 5.90
CA ALA A 149 10.91 -24.02 6.30
C ALA A 149 12.26 -23.85 5.59
N ASP A 150 12.25 -23.56 4.29
CA ASP A 150 13.48 -23.32 3.51
C ASP A 150 14.25 -22.09 4.05
N ARG A 151 13.52 -21.04 4.47
CA ARG A 151 14.09 -19.84 5.08
C ARG A 151 14.60 -20.10 6.51
N ALA A 152 13.87 -20.87 7.31
CA ALA A 152 14.28 -21.23 8.66
C ALA A 152 15.54 -22.10 8.67
N ALA A 153 15.78 -22.88 7.62
CA ALA A 153 17.00 -23.65 7.43
C ALA A 153 18.25 -22.81 7.15
N GLN A 154 18.07 -21.49 6.89
CA GLN A 154 19.15 -20.52 6.71
C GLN A 154 19.25 -19.62 7.95
N PRO A 155 20.05 -19.96 8.98
CA PRO A 155 20.12 -19.18 10.21
C PRO A 155 20.57 -17.74 9.95
N GLY A 156 19.79 -16.77 10.44
CA GLY A 156 20.11 -15.34 10.36
C GLY A 156 19.62 -14.64 9.09
N PHE A 157 18.89 -15.30 8.22
CA PHE A 157 18.37 -14.69 7.00
C PHE A 157 16.94 -14.19 7.16
N LEU A 158 16.80 -12.95 7.62
CA LEU A 158 15.70 -12.11 7.18
C LEU A 158 16.20 -11.46 5.87
N PRO A 159 15.46 -11.56 4.74
CA PRO A 159 15.84 -10.84 3.54
C PRO A 159 16.07 -9.37 3.88
N PRO A 160 17.11 -8.72 3.32
CA PRO A 160 17.36 -7.31 3.58
C PRO A 160 16.07 -6.51 3.34
N GLY A 161 15.61 -5.78 4.36
CA GLY A 161 14.39 -4.97 4.32
C GLY A 161 13.10 -5.68 4.75
N GLN A 162 13.12 -6.94 5.18
CA GLN A 162 11.95 -7.55 5.83
C GLN A 162 11.97 -7.27 7.34
N ALA A 163 10.96 -6.53 7.80
CA ALA A 163 10.78 -6.25 9.22
C ALA A 163 10.03 -7.34 9.97
N PHE A 164 9.45 -8.31 9.26
CA PHE A 164 8.70 -9.44 9.84
C PHE A 164 8.71 -10.66 8.94
N THR A 165 8.42 -11.84 9.55
CA THR A 165 8.25 -13.12 8.84
C THR A 165 7.18 -13.95 9.52
N ARG A 166 6.46 -14.78 8.75
CA ARG A 166 5.47 -15.71 9.31
C ARG A 166 6.17 -16.75 10.17
N VAL A 167 5.53 -17.09 11.29
CA VAL A 167 5.88 -18.25 12.12
C VAL A 167 4.73 -19.25 12.05
N TRP A 168 5.05 -20.47 11.65
CA TRP A 168 4.08 -21.55 11.64
C TRP A 168 4.03 -22.21 13.01
N THR A 169 2.85 -22.18 13.61
CA THR A 169 2.53 -22.85 14.87
C THR A 169 1.42 -23.85 14.62
N ASP A 170 1.37 -24.90 15.42
CA ASP A 170 0.27 -25.87 15.45
C ASP A 170 -0.34 -25.87 16.86
N PRO A 171 -1.02 -24.78 17.23
CA PRO A 171 -1.50 -24.61 18.59
C PRO A 171 -2.79 -25.42 18.82
N ASP A 172 -2.96 -25.90 20.05
CA ASP A 172 -4.21 -26.47 20.51
C ASP A 172 -5.33 -25.41 20.50
N PRO A 173 -6.46 -25.65 19.82
CA PRO A 173 -7.58 -24.70 19.78
C PRO A 173 -8.12 -24.32 21.16
N ALA A 174 -8.12 -25.24 22.12
CA ALA A 174 -8.58 -24.95 23.48
C ALA A 174 -7.65 -23.97 24.18
N ALA A 175 -6.33 -24.17 24.07
CA ALA A 175 -5.33 -23.26 24.62
C ALA A 175 -5.39 -21.87 23.96
N LEU A 176 -5.66 -21.80 22.65
CA LEU A 176 -5.87 -20.51 21.96
C LEU A 176 -7.11 -19.77 22.49
N ARG A 177 -8.22 -20.47 22.73
CA ARG A 177 -9.44 -19.84 23.30
C ARG A 177 -9.22 -19.32 24.71
N GLU A 178 -8.55 -20.11 25.55
CA GLU A 178 -8.21 -19.70 26.91
C GLU A 178 -7.34 -18.44 26.89
N ARG A 179 -6.32 -18.44 26.07
CA ARG A 179 -5.40 -17.30 25.96
C ARG A 179 -6.08 -16.07 25.35
N MET A 180 -6.91 -16.25 24.32
CA MET A 180 -7.69 -15.18 23.74
C MET A 180 -8.67 -14.53 24.74
N ALA A 181 -9.23 -15.33 25.66
CA ALA A 181 -10.09 -14.83 26.72
C ALA A 181 -9.32 -14.04 27.78
N ALA A 182 -8.07 -14.41 28.07
CA ALA A 182 -7.23 -13.78 29.07
C ALA A 182 -6.49 -12.52 28.54
N GLU A 183 -5.96 -12.57 27.34
CA GLU A 183 -5.05 -11.57 26.79
C GLU A 183 -5.65 -10.77 25.59
N GLY A 184 -6.84 -11.16 25.10
CA GLY A 184 -7.45 -10.58 23.90
C GLY A 184 -7.01 -11.30 22.63
N ARG A 185 -7.26 -10.64 21.47
CA ARG A 185 -7.05 -11.24 20.14
C ARG A 185 -5.61 -11.16 19.63
N ALA A 186 -4.71 -10.48 20.35
CA ALA A 186 -3.31 -10.35 19.97
C ALA A 186 -2.42 -10.36 21.21
N TRP A 187 -1.36 -11.15 21.21
CA TRP A 187 -0.37 -11.20 22.28
C TRP A 187 1.03 -11.50 21.74
N ALA A 188 2.06 -11.17 22.52
CA ALA A 188 3.45 -11.38 22.17
C ALA A 188 4.11 -12.45 23.04
N ASP A 189 4.91 -13.30 22.40
CA ASP A 189 5.83 -14.24 23.03
C ASP A 189 7.25 -13.93 22.51
N GLY A 190 8.02 -13.16 23.25
CA GLY A 190 9.31 -12.65 22.81
C GLY A 190 9.16 -11.73 21.57
N ASP A 191 9.72 -12.14 20.44
CA ASP A 191 9.65 -11.43 19.16
C ASP A 191 8.51 -11.91 18.24
N ILE A 192 7.66 -12.82 18.74
CA ILE A 192 6.54 -13.39 17.98
C ILE A 192 5.23 -12.75 18.46
N LEU A 193 4.51 -12.13 17.52
CA LEU A 193 3.17 -11.59 17.72
C LEU A 193 2.16 -12.56 17.11
N THR A 194 1.23 -13.04 17.93
CA THR A 194 0.16 -13.96 17.53
C THR A 194 -1.18 -13.26 17.54
N PHE A 195 -1.94 -13.45 16.48
CA PHE A 195 -3.31 -12.96 16.30
C PHE A 195 -4.27 -14.13 16.17
N VAL A 196 -5.40 -14.07 16.86
CA VAL A 196 -6.44 -15.10 16.83
C VAL A 196 -7.81 -14.45 16.70
N THR A 197 -8.66 -15.04 15.87
CA THR A 197 -10.07 -14.64 15.75
C THR A 197 -10.96 -15.83 15.41
N GLU A 198 -12.23 -15.73 15.75
CA GLU A 198 -13.26 -16.68 15.28
C GLU A 198 -13.71 -16.24 13.89
N SER A 199 -13.55 -17.13 12.91
CA SER A 199 -14.02 -16.90 11.53
C SER A 199 -14.16 -18.22 10.79
N PRO A 200 -15.25 -18.41 10.03
CA PRO A 200 -15.44 -19.60 9.20
C PRO A 200 -14.55 -19.62 7.96
N VAL A 201 -13.91 -18.49 7.66
CA VAL A 201 -13.02 -18.29 6.49
C VAL A 201 -11.70 -17.69 6.93
N PRO A 202 -10.61 -17.89 6.17
CA PRO A 202 -9.36 -17.18 6.42
C PRO A 202 -9.56 -15.67 6.44
N VAL A 203 -8.83 -14.98 7.30
CA VAL A 203 -8.81 -13.52 7.40
C VAL A 203 -7.40 -13.00 7.11
N ALA A 204 -7.29 -11.80 6.55
CA ALA A 204 -6.04 -11.06 6.50
C ALA A 204 -6.04 -9.97 7.57
N LEU A 205 -4.85 -9.63 8.08
CA LEU A 205 -4.67 -8.49 8.97
C LEU A 205 -4.35 -7.24 8.14
N THR A 206 -5.23 -6.25 8.24
CA THR A 206 -5.04 -4.96 7.56
C THR A 206 -4.93 -3.83 8.59
N PRO A 207 -4.14 -2.79 8.32
CA PRO A 207 -3.28 -2.53 7.16
C PRO A 207 -1.90 -3.19 7.22
N VAL A 208 -1.61 -3.95 8.28
CA VAL A 208 -0.33 -4.63 8.51
C VAL A 208 -0.35 -6.07 8.00
N PHE A 209 0.82 -6.61 7.69
CA PHE A 209 1.11 -7.98 7.29
C PHE A 209 0.41 -8.47 6.02
N GLN A 210 -0.86 -8.17 5.81
CA GLN A 210 -1.71 -8.59 4.67
C GLN A 210 -1.61 -10.09 4.31
N MET A 211 -1.17 -10.89 5.26
CA MET A 211 -1.03 -12.34 5.16
C MET A 211 -2.34 -13.01 5.56
N PRO A 212 -2.74 -14.13 4.90
CA PRO A 212 -3.89 -14.90 5.34
C PRO A 212 -3.61 -15.59 6.67
N SER A 213 -4.63 -15.63 7.52
CA SER A 213 -4.62 -16.48 8.71
C SER A 213 -4.69 -17.96 8.34
N TRP A 214 -4.47 -18.79 9.34
CA TRP A 214 -4.48 -20.24 9.23
C TRP A 214 -5.61 -20.82 10.09
N PRO A 215 -6.36 -21.83 9.64
CA PRO A 215 -7.32 -22.52 10.48
C PRO A 215 -6.60 -23.33 11.56
N ALA A 216 -6.85 -22.99 12.82
CA ALA A 216 -6.32 -23.70 13.98
C ALA A 216 -7.26 -24.80 14.51
N GLY A 217 -8.43 -24.98 13.88
CA GLY A 217 -9.50 -25.87 14.35
C GLY A 217 -10.61 -25.12 15.09
N ASP A 218 -11.76 -25.76 15.27
CA ASP A 218 -12.91 -25.24 16.02
C ASP A 218 -13.38 -23.84 15.60
N GLY A 219 -13.23 -23.47 14.32
CA GLY A 219 -13.62 -22.18 13.80
C GLY A 219 -12.64 -21.03 14.13
N LEU A 220 -11.47 -21.35 14.72
CA LEU A 220 -10.42 -20.37 14.97
C LEU A 220 -9.51 -20.19 13.78
N GLN A 221 -9.13 -18.94 13.55
CA GLN A 221 -8.11 -18.51 12.61
C GLN A 221 -6.94 -17.92 13.40
N VAL A 222 -5.72 -18.30 13.06
CA VAL A 222 -4.49 -17.82 13.71
C VAL A 222 -3.50 -17.30 12.70
N LEU A 223 -2.77 -16.23 13.05
CA LEU A 223 -1.60 -15.74 12.35
C LEU A 223 -0.52 -15.42 13.39
N SER A 224 0.64 -16.05 13.29
CA SER A 224 1.82 -15.72 14.08
C SER A 224 2.91 -15.14 13.18
N VAL A 225 3.50 -14.03 13.60
CA VAL A 225 4.56 -13.34 12.87
C VAL A 225 5.70 -12.99 13.82
N ARG A 226 6.92 -13.25 13.42
CA ARG A 226 8.10 -12.69 14.08
C ARG A 226 8.30 -11.28 13.59
N VAL A 227 8.45 -10.30 14.48
CA VAL A 227 8.59 -8.89 14.17
C VAL A 227 9.87 -8.36 14.78
N ALA A 228 10.70 -7.74 13.96
CA ALA A 228 11.90 -7.06 14.44
C ALA A 228 11.53 -5.90 15.37
N ARG A 229 12.18 -5.82 16.54
CA ARG A 229 11.92 -4.76 17.55
C ARG A 229 10.45 -4.72 18.00
N LEU A 230 9.82 -5.89 18.19
CA LEU A 230 8.42 -5.99 18.59
C LEU A 230 8.11 -5.25 19.90
N ASP A 231 9.08 -5.14 20.80
CA ASP A 231 8.98 -4.40 22.07
C ASP A 231 8.72 -2.89 21.85
N GLU A 232 9.14 -2.31 20.74
CA GLU A 232 8.89 -0.91 20.38
C GLU A 232 7.61 -0.72 19.54
N ALA A 233 6.92 -1.80 19.17
CA ALA A 233 5.87 -1.77 18.17
C ALA A 233 4.57 -1.09 18.65
N VAL A 234 3.94 -0.36 17.72
CA VAL A 234 2.55 0.09 17.81
C VAL A 234 1.82 -0.39 16.56
N ILE A 235 1.05 -1.46 16.69
CA ILE A 235 0.42 -2.14 15.57
C ILE A 235 -1.09 -2.08 15.73
N THR A 236 -1.76 -1.38 14.83
CA THR A 236 -3.21 -1.43 14.68
C THR A 236 -3.58 -2.51 13.67
N TYR A 237 -4.66 -3.23 13.92
CA TYR A 237 -5.08 -4.31 13.03
C TYR A 237 -6.59 -4.45 12.94
N THR A 238 -7.04 -4.94 11.79
CA THR A 238 -8.42 -5.33 11.50
C THR A 238 -8.40 -6.71 10.85
N PHE A 239 -9.25 -7.61 11.31
CA PHE A 239 -9.44 -8.91 10.69
C PHE A 239 -10.38 -8.79 9.49
N THR A 240 -9.82 -8.92 8.30
CA THR A 240 -10.57 -8.81 7.05
C THR A 240 -10.81 -10.18 6.45
N PRO A 241 -12.07 -10.66 6.39
CA PRO A 241 -12.39 -11.92 5.75
C PRO A 241 -11.95 -11.97 4.28
N LEU A 242 -11.27 -13.06 3.89
CA LEU A 242 -10.77 -13.24 2.52
C LEU A 242 -11.82 -13.81 1.55
N ASP A 243 -13.04 -13.98 2.02
CA ASP A 243 -14.17 -14.35 1.16
C ASP A 243 -14.75 -13.17 0.38
N GLY A 244 -14.16 -11.96 0.51
CA GLY A 244 -14.56 -10.70 -0.12
C GLY A 244 -15.88 -10.14 0.45
N SER A 245 -16.43 -10.66 1.63
CA SER A 245 -17.66 -10.15 2.27
C SER A 245 -17.53 -8.71 2.76
N VAL A 246 -16.30 -8.27 2.96
CA VAL A 246 -15.96 -6.93 3.40
C VAL A 246 -14.97 -6.33 2.42
N THR A 247 -15.31 -5.22 1.78
CA THR A 247 -14.33 -4.36 1.14
C THR A 247 -13.66 -3.54 2.22
N THR A 248 -12.36 -3.72 2.40
CA THR A 248 -11.57 -2.93 3.36
C THR A 248 -11.63 -1.46 3.00
N ASN A 249 -12.33 -0.70 3.80
CA ASN A 249 -12.26 0.75 3.73
C ASN A 249 -11.23 1.20 4.78
N LEU A 250 -9.95 1.19 4.41
CA LEU A 250 -8.81 1.59 5.25
C LEU A 250 -8.95 3.02 5.83
N SER A 251 -9.88 3.82 5.30
CA SER A 251 -10.05 5.23 5.65
C SER A 251 -10.94 5.49 6.88
N ARG A 252 -11.53 4.48 7.52
CA ARG A 252 -12.53 4.74 8.58
C ARG A 252 -12.03 4.68 10.02
N GLY A 253 -10.74 4.47 10.28
CA GLY A 253 -10.16 4.61 11.62
C GLY A 253 -10.70 3.66 12.71
N SER A 254 -11.54 2.68 12.36
CA SER A 254 -11.96 1.64 13.27
C SER A 254 -11.08 0.41 13.09
N HIS A 255 -10.38 0.03 14.15
CA HIS A 255 -9.54 -1.15 14.20
C HIS A 255 -10.17 -2.16 15.17
N ASP A 256 -10.01 -3.46 14.89
CA ASP A 256 -10.44 -4.52 15.81
C ASP A 256 -9.56 -4.57 17.06
N GLY A 257 -8.33 -4.08 16.94
CA GLY A 257 -7.43 -3.98 18.09
C GLY A 257 -6.14 -3.22 17.79
N ARG A 258 -5.38 -3.04 18.86
CA ARG A 258 -4.05 -2.46 18.84
C ARG A 258 -3.14 -3.27 19.74
N PHE A 259 -1.98 -3.65 19.24
CA PHE A 259 -0.87 -4.14 20.04
C PHE A 259 0.10 -2.98 20.29
N ARG A 260 0.57 -2.85 21.54
CA ARG A 260 1.62 -1.91 21.92
C ARG A 260 2.68 -2.66 22.73
N GLY A 261 3.90 -2.66 22.24
CA GLY A 261 5.04 -3.27 22.90
C GLY A 261 5.44 -2.49 24.18
N PRO A 262 6.13 -3.14 25.11
CA PRO A 262 6.48 -2.53 26.42
C PRO A 262 7.49 -1.39 26.32
N ALA A 263 8.30 -1.32 25.28
CA ALA A 263 9.24 -0.23 24.99
C ALA A 263 8.70 0.74 23.92
N ALA A 264 7.45 0.57 23.48
CA ALA A 264 6.84 1.51 22.53
C ALA A 264 6.77 2.93 23.12
N PRO A 265 6.92 3.98 22.29
CA PRO A 265 6.76 5.35 22.74
C PRO A 265 5.44 5.54 23.50
N PRO A 266 5.39 6.38 24.55
CA PRO A 266 4.14 6.64 25.25
C PRO A 266 3.02 7.06 24.29
N GLU A 267 1.81 6.57 24.53
CA GLU A 267 0.65 7.01 23.75
C GLU A 267 0.39 8.49 24.01
N LEU A 268 0.31 9.28 22.95
CA LEU A 268 -0.06 10.67 23.08
C LEU A 268 -1.53 10.79 23.47
N THR A 269 -1.80 11.62 24.45
CA THR A 269 -3.15 12.01 24.83
C THR A 269 -3.89 12.66 23.66
N SER A 270 -5.20 12.68 23.72
CA SER A 270 -6.06 13.21 22.68
C SER A 270 -7.19 14.00 23.33
N ASN A 271 -7.35 15.26 22.96
CA ASN A 271 -8.44 16.10 23.43
C ASN A 271 -9.68 15.88 22.54
N ASP A 272 -10.78 15.45 23.13
CA ASP A 272 -12.05 15.29 22.44
C ASP A 272 -13.22 15.78 23.32
N PRO A 273 -13.78 16.98 23.04
CA PRO A 273 -13.42 17.88 21.94
C PRO A 273 -12.05 18.57 22.13
N VAL A 274 -11.50 19.14 21.05
CA VAL A 274 -10.31 19.99 21.13
C VAL A 274 -10.61 21.24 21.96
N THR A 275 -9.64 21.74 22.71
CA THR A 275 -9.73 23.01 23.46
C THR A 275 -9.46 24.21 22.57
N GLY A 276 -8.72 24.03 21.51
CA GLY A 276 -8.59 24.99 20.41
C GLY A 276 -9.86 25.09 19.56
N THR A 277 -9.70 25.52 18.33
CA THR A 277 -10.82 25.63 17.38
C THR A 277 -10.57 24.73 16.18
N LEU A 278 -11.53 23.87 15.86
CA LEU A 278 -11.54 23.02 14.66
C LEU A 278 -12.82 23.29 13.87
N PHE A 279 -12.70 23.72 12.61
CA PHE A 279 -13.86 24.00 11.76
C PHE A 279 -13.55 23.76 10.28
N ASP A 280 -14.61 23.57 9.50
CA ASP A 280 -14.54 23.46 8.05
C ASP A 280 -14.94 24.77 7.37
N HIS A 281 -14.29 25.07 6.25
CA HIS A 281 -14.61 26.17 5.34
C HIS A 281 -14.67 25.68 3.90
N ALA A 282 -15.55 26.24 3.08
CA ALA A 282 -15.60 26.00 1.64
C ALA A 282 -14.91 27.16 0.92
N LEU A 283 -13.71 26.91 0.40
CA LEU A 283 -12.92 27.89 -0.33
C LEU A 283 -13.21 27.77 -1.84
N GLU A 284 -13.69 28.84 -2.45
CA GLU A 284 -13.83 28.91 -3.90
C GLU A 284 -12.47 28.89 -4.57
N SER A 285 -12.29 28.03 -5.56
CA SER A 285 -11.03 27.85 -6.28
C SER A 285 -11.21 27.98 -7.78
N SER A 286 -10.58 28.98 -8.35
CA SER A 286 -10.49 29.17 -9.80
C SER A 286 -9.58 28.09 -10.44
N ALA A 287 -8.54 27.70 -9.75
CA ALA A 287 -7.60 26.69 -10.20
C ALA A 287 -8.25 25.30 -10.34
N LEU A 288 -9.15 24.94 -9.40
CA LEU A 288 -9.86 23.66 -9.39
C LEU A 288 -11.20 23.71 -10.13
N GLY A 289 -11.68 24.91 -10.47
CA GLY A 289 -12.96 25.12 -11.15
C GLY A 289 -14.20 24.89 -10.26
N GLY A 290 -14.06 25.09 -8.96
CA GLY A 290 -15.14 24.95 -7.98
C GLY A 290 -14.65 24.93 -6.53
N PRO A 291 -15.56 24.87 -5.55
CA PRO A 291 -15.21 24.95 -4.16
C PRO A 291 -14.41 23.73 -3.69
N ARG A 292 -13.43 23.96 -2.82
CA ARG A 292 -12.72 22.95 -2.09
C ARG A 292 -12.91 23.16 -0.60
N ARG A 293 -13.34 22.12 0.12
CA ARG A 293 -13.44 22.14 1.57
C ARG A 293 -12.04 22.17 2.19
N VAL A 294 -11.90 22.93 3.27
CA VAL A 294 -10.68 23.09 4.04
C VAL A 294 -11.03 22.90 5.52
N THR A 295 -10.33 22.05 6.24
CA THR A 295 -10.42 21.96 7.69
C THR A 295 -9.32 22.82 8.31
N VAL A 296 -9.68 23.69 9.25
CA VAL A 296 -8.75 24.58 9.96
C VAL A 296 -8.68 24.20 11.42
N TYR A 297 -7.48 24.00 11.92
CA TYR A 297 -7.20 23.92 13.36
C TYR A 297 -6.45 25.18 13.82
N LYS A 298 -6.93 25.80 14.88
CA LYS A 298 -6.27 26.90 15.60
C LYS A 298 -6.01 26.49 17.05
N PRO A 299 -4.79 26.70 17.58
CA PRO A 299 -4.47 26.30 18.95
C PRO A 299 -5.26 27.11 19.98
N PRO A 300 -5.38 26.62 21.24
CA PRO A 300 -6.09 27.33 22.31
C PRO A 300 -5.62 28.78 22.46
N GLY A 301 -6.57 29.72 22.53
CA GLY A 301 -6.28 31.14 22.68
C GLY A 301 -5.62 31.84 21.50
N HIS A 302 -5.66 31.24 20.29
CA HIS A 302 -5.12 31.86 19.07
C HIS A 302 -5.83 33.16 18.74
N THR A 303 -5.05 34.18 18.40
CA THR A 303 -5.52 35.47 17.91
C THR A 303 -5.06 35.71 16.49
N ARG A 304 -5.91 36.39 15.66
CA ARG A 304 -5.57 36.72 14.28
C ARG A 304 -4.31 37.59 14.22
N GLY A 305 -3.35 37.20 13.40
CA GLY A 305 -2.07 37.88 13.26
C GLY A 305 -1.02 37.51 14.33
N GLU A 306 -1.31 36.48 15.12
CA GLU A 306 -0.31 35.92 16.04
C GLU A 306 0.87 35.34 15.27
N ASP A 307 2.09 35.69 15.68
CA ASP A 307 3.33 35.23 15.02
C ASP A 307 3.67 33.80 15.44
N ILE A 308 2.90 32.82 14.95
CA ILE A 308 3.13 31.39 15.14
C ILE A 308 3.21 30.66 13.80
N PRO A 309 3.86 29.47 13.73
CA PRO A 309 3.95 28.69 12.52
C PRO A 309 2.60 28.29 11.93
N VAL A 310 2.59 28.07 10.61
CA VAL A 310 1.44 27.51 9.89
C VAL A 310 1.85 26.28 9.07
N VAL A 311 1.02 25.24 9.12
CA VAL A 311 1.17 24.03 8.30
C VAL A 311 0.01 23.93 7.32
N TYR A 312 0.33 23.85 6.03
CA TYR A 312 -0.63 23.52 4.98
C TYR A 312 -0.62 22.01 4.77
N ALA A 313 -1.75 21.38 5.03
CA ALA A 313 -1.87 19.91 5.01
C ALA A 313 -2.76 19.42 3.87
N THR A 314 -2.46 18.23 3.38
CA THR A 314 -3.37 17.47 2.53
C THR A 314 -4.39 16.69 3.38
N ASP A 315 -5.39 16.09 2.74
CA ASP A 315 -6.36 15.17 3.38
C ASP A 315 -7.12 15.75 4.57
N GLY A 316 -7.53 17.01 4.48
CA GLY A 316 -8.28 17.72 5.52
C GLY A 316 -9.51 16.95 6.02
N ASN A 317 -10.13 16.13 5.17
CA ASN A 317 -11.24 15.24 5.53
C ASN A 317 -10.88 14.18 6.59
N MET A 318 -9.58 13.95 6.85
CA MET A 318 -9.08 13.03 7.87
C MET A 318 -8.29 13.74 8.97
N PHE A 319 -8.32 15.07 9.04
CA PHE A 319 -7.44 15.82 9.93
C PHE A 319 -7.89 15.85 11.41
N ALA A 320 -9.14 15.57 11.73
CA ALA A 320 -9.63 15.65 13.11
C ALA A 320 -8.82 14.82 14.15
N PRO A 321 -8.39 13.57 13.88
CA PRO A 321 -7.52 12.82 14.80
C PRO A 321 -6.15 13.46 15.03
N TYR A 322 -5.58 14.14 14.04
CA TYR A 322 -4.34 14.91 14.18
C TYR A 322 -4.56 16.14 15.07
N ALA A 323 -5.64 16.89 14.81
CA ALA A 323 -5.98 18.08 15.59
C ALA A 323 -6.12 17.77 17.08
N ARG A 324 -6.78 16.65 17.45
CA ARG A 324 -6.97 16.24 18.85
C ARG A 324 -5.65 15.96 19.58
N ARG A 325 -4.71 15.26 18.92
CA ARG A 325 -3.40 14.95 19.53
C ARG A 325 -2.49 16.16 19.56
N LEU A 326 -2.54 16.96 18.51
CA LEU A 326 -1.81 18.21 18.44
C LEU A 326 -2.24 19.18 19.53
N ASP A 327 -3.56 19.30 19.72
CA ASP A 327 -4.16 20.13 20.78
C ASP A 327 -3.66 19.73 22.16
N ALA A 328 -3.73 18.43 22.48
CA ALA A 328 -3.23 17.90 23.74
C ALA A 328 -1.71 18.10 23.93
N ALA A 329 -0.91 17.92 22.87
CA ALA A 329 0.53 18.12 22.91
C ALA A 329 0.91 19.60 23.10
N ILE A 330 0.15 20.52 22.53
CA ILE A 330 0.32 21.98 22.71
C ILE A 330 -0.02 22.35 24.14
N GLU A 331 -1.13 21.86 24.72
CA GLU A 331 -1.49 22.12 26.11
C GLU A 331 -0.46 21.56 27.12
N ALA A 332 0.09 20.36 26.80
CA ALA A 332 1.16 19.76 27.59
C ALA A 332 2.52 20.48 27.43
N GLY A 333 2.63 21.47 26.54
CA GLY A 333 3.89 22.18 26.27
C GLY A 333 4.95 21.33 25.57
N THR A 334 4.57 20.20 24.97
CA THR A 334 5.47 19.30 24.24
C THR A 334 5.49 19.57 22.74
N CYS A 335 4.60 20.44 22.25
CA CYS A 335 4.52 20.88 20.86
C CYS A 335 4.33 22.40 20.82
N PRO A 336 4.98 23.14 19.92
CA PRO A 336 4.75 24.56 19.75
C PRO A 336 3.33 24.84 19.26
N ARG A 337 2.82 26.03 19.57
CA ARG A 337 1.55 26.51 19.03
C ARG A 337 1.66 26.63 17.51
N VAL A 338 0.70 26.09 16.76
CA VAL A 338 0.68 26.08 15.31
C VAL A 338 -0.75 26.17 14.79
N VAL A 339 -0.95 26.88 13.69
CA VAL A 339 -2.18 26.82 12.88
C VAL A 339 -2.02 25.75 11.82
N VAL A 340 -3.06 24.94 11.60
CA VAL A 340 -3.07 23.99 10.47
C VAL A 340 -4.23 24.30 9.54
N VAL A 341 -3.94 24.36 8.25
CA VAL A 341 -4.90 24.60 7.17
C VAL A 341 -4.87 23.39 6.24
N ALA A 342 -5.82 22.49 6.40
CA ALA A 342 -5.83 21.19 5.75
C ALA A 342 -6.84 21.14 4.60
N ALA A 343 -6.36 21.10 3.36
CA ALA A 343 -7.20 20.96 2.18
C ALA A 343 -7.76 19.53 2.08
N HIS A 344 -9.08 19.40 1.85
CA HIS A 344 -9.68 18.09 1.59
C HIS A 344 -9.19 17.51 0.27
N SER A 345 -9.02 16.20 0.20
CA SER A 345 -8.79 15.50 -1.06
C SER A 345 -10.00 15.60 -1.97
N ALA A 346 -9.80 15.39 -3.27
CA ALA A 346 -10.91 15.24 -4.21
C ALA A 346 -11.85 14.11 -3.74
N PRO A 347 -13.18 14.28 -3.93
CA PRO A 347 -14.14 13.24 -3.58
C PRO A 347 -13.83 11.94 -4.32
N ALA A 348 -14.05 10.80 -3.64
CA ALA A 348 -13.95 9.50 -4.29
C ALA A 348 -14.96 9.39 -5.45
N ASP A 349 -14.49 8.91 -6.59
CA ASP A 349 -15.34 8.65 -7.75
C ASP A 349 -15.14 7.19 -8.19
N HIS A 350 -16.14 6.37 -7.97
CA HIS A 350 -16.09 4.94 -8.28
C HIS A 350 -15.98 4.64 -9.78
N VAL A 351 -16.33 5.59 -10.63
CA VAL A 351 -16.29 5.45 -12.09
C VAL A 351 -14.94 5.95 -12.65
N ARG A 352 -14.43 7.05 -12.10
CA ARG A 352 -13.22 7.73 -12.59
C ARG A 352 -11.95 7.36 -11.83
N GLY A 353 -12.03 6.45 -10.87
CA GLY A 353 -10.89 5.97 -10.10
C GLY A 353 -10.44 6.88 -8.95
N ASN A 354 -9.18 6.75 -8.55
CA ASN A 354 -8.61 7.47 -7.41
C ASN A 354 -8.34 8.93 -7.75
N GLN A 355 -9.34 9.78 -7.56
CA GLN A 355 -9.27 11.22 -7.86
C GLN A 355 -8.22 11.95 -7.02
N ARG A 356 -7.95 11.48 -5.78
CA ARG A 356 -6.92 12.00 -4.89
C ARG A 356 -5.52 11.82 -5.50
N ALA A 357 -5.20 10.63 -6.00
CA ALA A 357 -3.90 10.35 -6.61
C ALA A 357 -3.66 11.23 -7.86
N LEU A 358 -4.69 11.49 -8.67
CA LEU A 358 -4.60 12.35 -9.85
C LEU A 358 -4.26 13.81 -9.51
N GLU A 359 -4.66 14.29 -8.33
CA GLU A 359 -4.33 15.64 -7.85
C GLU A 359 -2.98 15.71 -7.11
N TYR A 360 -2.57 14.61 -6.47
CA TYR A 360 -1.43 14.62 -5.54
C TYR A 360 -0.12 14.14 -6.16
N LEU A 361 -0.19 13.24 -7.14
CA LEU A 361 0.98 12.58 -7.70
C LEU A 361 1.27 13.08 -9.12
N ALA A 362 2.45 13.67 -9.29
CA ALA A 362 2.94 14.07 -10.61
C ALA A 362 3.05 12.83 -11.53
N GLY A 363 2.71 13.00 -12.82
CA GLY A 363 2.77 11.94 -13.81
C GLY A 363 1.53 11.04 -13.88
N PHE A 364 0.54 11.18 -12.95
CA PHE A 364 -0.75 10.49 -13.05
C PHE A 364 -1.74 11.28 -13.91
N ASP A 365 -1.85 12.59 -13.68
CA ASP A 365 -2.58 13.57 -14.51
C ASP A 365 -1.95 14.95 -14.27
N ASP A 366 -1.03 15.34 -15.14
CA ASP A 366 -0.27 16.59 -14.98
C ASP A 366 -1.16 17.83 -14.92
N ARG A 367 -2.26 17.85 -15.69
CA ARG A 367 -3.20 18.97 -15.67
C ARG A 367 -3.87 19.14 -14.31
N ARG A 368 -4.29 18.03 -13.70
CA ARG A 368 -4.95 18.04 -12.39
C ARG A 368 -3.95 18.30 -11.28
N PHE A 369 -2.78 17.70 -11.36
CA PHE A 369 -1.68 17.99 -10.44
C PHE A 369 -1.32 19.47 -10.44
N ASP A 370 -1.11 20.08 -11.61
CA ASP A 370 -0.80 21.50 -11.75
C ASP A 370 -1.93 22.40 -11.24
N ALA A 371 -3.19 22.04 -11.51
CA ALA A 371 -4.34 22.76 -10.99
C ALA A 371 -4.37 22.72 -9.45
N HIS A 372 -4.13 21.53 -8.87
CA HIS A 372 -4.06 21.36 -7.41
C HIS A 372 -2.85 22.11 -6.81
N GLN A 373 -1.68 22.10 -7.46
CA GLN A 373 -0.54 22.89 -7.01
C GLN A 373 -0.86 24.39 -7.00
N ARG A 374 -1.49 24.95 -8.06
CA ARG A 374 -1.91 26.38 -8.07
C ARG A 374 -2.86 26.71 -6.93
N PHE A 375 -3.84 25.84 -6.66
CA PHE A 375 -4.73 25.99 -5.52
C PHE A 375 -3.95 25.92 -4.20
N PHE A 376 -3.18 24.87 -3.97
CA PHE A 376 -2.57 24.56 -2.70
C PHE A 376 -1.46 25.53 -2.29
N VAL A 377 -0.69 26.07 -3.25
CA VAL A 377 0.40 27.01 -2.95
C VAL A 377 0.03 28.48 -3.23
N GLY A 378 -1.07 28.74 -3.93
CA GLY A 378 -1.52 30.09 -4.29
C GLY A 378 -2.78 30.50 -3.54
N GLU A 379 -3.93 29.90 -3.91
CA GLU A 379 -5.24 30.34 -3.40
C GLU A 379 -5.42 30.04 -1.91
N LEU A 380 -5.05 28.83 -1.48
CA LEU A 380 -5.19 28.40 -0.08
C LEU A 380 -4.35 29.24 0.89
N PRO A 381 -3.05 29.51 0.65
CA PRO A 381 -2.27 30.40 1.51
C PRO A 381 -2.77 31.83 1.48
N ALA A 382 -3.14 32.38 0.31
CA ALA A 382 -3.64 33.74 0.20
C ALA A 382 -4.92 33.95 1.05
N TRP A 383 -5.84 33.00 0.99
CA TRP A 383 -7.03 32.99 1.84
C TRP A 383 -6.67 32.89 3.34
N ALA A 384 -5.75 32.01 3.70
CA ALA A 384 -5.36 31.83 5.10
C ALA A 384 -4.63 33.07 5.67
N GLU A 385 -3.81 33.73 4.87
CA GLU A 385 -3.14 34.99 5.19
C GLU A 385 -4.16 36.12 5.41
N ASP A 386 -5.17 36.21 4.54
CA ASP A 386 -6.21 37.25 4.61
C ASP A 386 -7.20 36.98 5.77
N GLU A 387 -7.75 35.78 5.89
CA GLU A 387 -8.83 35.48 6.85
C GLU A 387 -8.32 35.13 8.25
N LEU A 388 -7.21 34.39 8.33
CA LEU A 388 -6.67 33.92 9.62
C LEU A 388 -5.51 34.78 10.12
N GLY A 389 -4.89 35.56 9.22
CA GLY A 389 -3.70 36.37 9.55
C GLY A 389 -2.47 35.51 9.85
N VAL A 390 -2.34 34.33 9.21
CA VAL A 390 -1.18 33.46 9.41
C VAL A 390 0.09 34.06 8.82
N THR A 391 1.25 33.61 9.33
CA THR A 391 2.56 34.12 8.91
C THR A 391 2.84 33.88 7.43
N THR A 392 3.50 34.83 6.78
CA THR A 392 4.06 34.70 5.42
C THR A 392 5.54 34.31 5.44
N GLU A 393 6.16 34.23 6.60
CA GLU A 393 7.56 33.93 6.75
C GLU A 393 7.87 32.46 6.39
N ARG A 394 8.75 32.26 5.40
CA ARG A 394 9.12 30.92 4.88
C ARG A 394 9.54 29.95 5.98
N ALA A 395 10.40 30.40 6.93
CA ALA A 395 10.92 29.56 8.01
C ALA A 395 9.84 29.03 8.95
N ARG A 396 8.67 29.68 8.98
CA ARG A 396 7.52 29.32 9.83
C ARG A 396 6.37 28.70 9.04
N ARG A 397 6.63 28.30 7.79
CA ARG A 397 5.63 27.65 6.91
C ARG A 397 6.05 26.23 6.61
N GLY A 398 5.14 25.31 6.83
CA GLY A 398 5.33 23.89 6.51
C GLY A 398 4.27 23.35 5.57
N VAL A 399 4.61 22.28 4.86
CA VAL A 399 3.66 21.44 4.11
C VAL A 399 3.66 20.03 4.69
N PHE A 400 2.47 19.44 4.90
CA PHE A 400 2.30 18.13 5.52
C PHE A 400 1.43 17.21 4.66
N GLY A 401 1.80 15.93 4.61
CA GLY A 401 0.98 14.88 4.03
C GLY A 401 1.48 13.47 4.34
N CYS A 402 0.56 12.50 4.20
CA CYS A 402 0.82 11.09 4.41
C CYS A 402 0.43 10.27 3.17
N SER A 403 1.12 9.16 2.91
CA SER A 403 0.85 8.30 1.75
C SER A 403 0.99 9.10 0.44
N ASP A 404 -0.01 9.13 -0.45
CA ASP A 404 0.00 10.00 -1.64
C ASP A 404 0.18 11.48 -1.24
N GLY A 405 -0.40 11.90 -0.09
CA GLY A 405 -0.19 13.23 0.47
C GLY A 405 1.26 13.50 0.85
N GLY A 406 2.01 12.48 1.28
CA GLY A 406 3.46 12.56 1.52
C GLY A 406 4.24 12.82 0.22
N GLY A 407 3.87 12.12 -0.87
CA GLY A 407 4.38 12.40 -2.21
C GLY A 407 4.07 13.82 -2.70
N HIS A 408 2.83 14.29 -2.43
CA HIS A 408 2.43 15.67 -2.70
C HIS A 408 3.26 16.68 -1.91
N ALA A 409 3.48 16.45 -0.60
CA ALA A 409 4.26 17.35 0.25
C ALA A 409 5.72 17.46 -0.23
N LEU A 410 6.35 16.34 -0.63
CA LEU A 410 7.68 16.33 -1.22
C LEU A 410 7.75 17.09 -2.55
N SER A 411 6.79 16.84 -3.44
CA SER A 411 6.70 17.55 -4.72
C SER A 411 6.50 19.05 -4.52
N THR A 412 5.60 19.45 -3.62
CA THR A 412 5.34 20.85 -3.28
C THR A 412 6.57 21.52 -2.67
N GLY A 413 7.24 20.86 -1.72
CA GLY A 413 8.46 21.37 -1.11
C GLY A 413 9.58 21.60 -2.12
N ARG A 414 9.73 20.70 -3.11
CA ARG A 414 10.70 20.83 -4.19
C ARG A 414 10.36 21.96 -5.16
N LEU A 415 9.13 21.98 -5.66
CA LEU A 415 8.67 22.95 -6.68
C LEU A 415 8.57 24.38 -6.11
N HIS A 416 8.18 24.50 -4.84
CA HIS A 416 7.89 25.79 -4.20
C HIS A 416 8.77 26.03 -2.96
N ARG A 417 10.04 25.58 -3.01
CA ARG A 417 11.01 25.68 -1.90
C ARG A 417 11.17 27.09 -1.32
N HIS A 418 10.93 28.13 -2.15
CA HIS A 418 10.97 29.53 -1.72
C HIS A 418 9.79 29.93 -0.81
N ARG A 419 8.73 29.10 -0.71
CA ARG A 419 7.53 29.37 0.08
C ARG A 419 7.49 28.63 1.41
N PHE A 420 8.15 27.45 1.49
CA PHE A 420 8.09 26.56 2.64
C PHE A 420 9.48 26.31 3.21
N GLY A 421 9.62 26.47 4.53
CA GLY A 421 10.85 26.14 5.26
C GLY A 421 10.89 24.67 5.70
N HIS A 422 9.72 24.01 5.80
CA HIS A 422 9.61 22.64 6.28
C HIS A 422 8.67 21.80 5.41
N VAL A 423 9.03 20.53 5.25
CA VAL A 423 8.22 19.49 4.61
C VAL A 423 8.06 18.33 5.58
N PHE A 424 6.84 17.96 5.91
CA PHE A 424 6.51 16.79 6.72
C PHE A 424 5.86 15.76 5.80
N ALA A 425 6.61 14.71 5.42
CA ALA A 425 6.17 13.72 4.45
C ALA A 425 6.28 12.33 5.06
N TYR A 426 5.12 11.71 5.30
CA TYR A 426 5.05 10.44 6.00
C TYR A 426 4.58 9.32 5.08
N SER A 427 5.25 8.17 5.20
CA SER A 427 4.88 6.93 4.51
C SER A 427 4.59 7.14 3.02
N THR A 428 5.45 7.85 2.30
CA THR A 428 5.26 8.11 0.86
C THR A 428 5.42 6.82 0.06
N GLY A 429 4.50 6.59 -0.89
CA GLY A 429 4.60 5.46 -1.82
C GLY A 429 5.42 5.76 -3.08
N THR A 430 5.79 7.02 -3.30
CA THR A 430 6.51 7.46 -4.50
C THR A 430 8.00 7.63 -4.17
N PRO A 431 8.91 6.85 -4.79
CA PRO A 431 10.34 7.02 -4.60
C PRO A 431 10.84 8.34 -5.22
N PRO A 432 12.04 8.83 -4.85
CA PRO A 432 12.62 10.02 -5.45
C PRO A 432 12.94 9.79 -6.93
N GLU A 433 12.71 10.82 -7.74
CA GLU A 433 13.09 10.82 -9.14
C GLU A 433 14.45 11.54 -9.31
N PRO A 434 15.54 10.81 -9.68
CA PRO A 434 16.88 11.38 -9.76
C PRO A 434 17.04 12.51 -10.79
N THR A 435 16.18 12.53 -11.82
CA THR A 435 16.20 13.55 -12.88
C THR A 435 15.67 14.91 -12.43
N LEU A 436 15.00 14.96 -11.26
CA LEU A 436 14.43 16.17 -10.69
C LEU A 436 15.19 16.56 -9.40
N PRO A 437 16.37 17.21 -9.50
CA PRO A 437 17.25 17.41 -8.36
C PRO A 437 16.61 18.30 -7.29
N TRP A 438 16.86 17.94 -6.05
CA TRP A 438 16.59 18.75 -4.88
C TRP A 438 17.78 19.66 -4.62
N SER A 439 17.63 20.97 -4.81
CA SER A 439 18.73 21.91 -4.58
C SER A 439 19.01 22.05 -3.08
N ALA A 440 20.28 21.83 -2.67
CA ALA A 440 20.67 21.96 -1.27
C ALA A 440 20.64 23.40 -0.77
N GLU A 441 20.87 24.38 -1.66
CA GLU A 441 21.07 25.78 -1.28
C GLU A 441 19.81 26.45 -0.70
N ASP A 442 18.63 26.05 -1.21
CA ASP A 442 17.33 26.59 -0.74
C ASP A 442 16.36 25.47 -0.28
N ALA A 443 16.90 24.28 0.01
CA ALA A 443 16.05 23.17 0.40
C ALA A 443 15.26 23.49 1.69
N PRO A 444 13.98 23.15 1.76
CA PRO A 444 13.30 23.08 3.04
C PRO A 444 13.87 21.94 3.89
N PHE A 445 13.73 22.03 5.21
CA PHE A 445 14.03 20.90 6.08
C PHE A 445 12.95 19.82 5.92
N VAL A 446 13.35 18.57 5.60
CA VAL A 446 12.42 17.49 5.35
C VAL A 446 12.32 16.57 6.57
N HIS A 447 11.12 16.44 7.13
CA HIS A 447 10.79 15.49 8.19
C HIS A 447 10.09 14.27 7.58
N LEU A 448 10.80 13.15 7.54
CA LEU A 448 10.29 11.87 7.02
C LEU A 448 9.88 10.97 8.19
N CYS A 449 8.80 10.22 8.02
CA CYS A 449 8.43 9.14 8.92
C CYS A 449 7.89 7.97 8.11
N ALA A 450 8.24 6.74 8.50
CA ALA A 450 7.66 5.52 7.94
C ALA A 450 7.65 4.39 8.98
N GLY A 451 6.66 3.51 8.85
CA GLY A 451 6.57 2.28 9.62
C GLY A 451 7.35 1.14 8.95
N THR A 452 8.15 0.41 9.72
CA THR A 452 8.93 -0.73 9.19
C THR A 452 8.05 -1.87 8.67
N LEU A 453 6.76 -1.92 9.08
CA LEU A 453 5.80 -2.96 8.70
C LEU A 453 4.94 -2.59 7.48
N GLU A 454 5.17 -1.45 6.86
CA GLU A 454 4.40 -0.98 5.70
C GLU A 454 5.07 -1.24 4.32
N GLY A 455 6.10 -2.08 4.28
CA GLY A 455 6.73 -2.60 3.07
C GLY A 455 7.13 -1.53 2.04
N PRO A 456 6.45 -1.43 0.89
CA PRO A 456 6.82 -0.50 -0.19
C PRO A 456 6.87 0.97 0.24
N PHE A 457 6.01 1.40 1.16
CA PHE A 457 6.00 2.78 1.67
C PHE A 457 7.23 3.07 2.52
N HIS A 458 7.65 2.12 3.37
CA HIS A 458 8.90 2.25 4.10
C HIS A 458 10.09 2.35 3.14
N GLN A 459 10.17 1.45 2.14
CA GLN A 459 11.26 1.45 1.16
C GLN A 459 11.33 2.77 0.39
N ALA A 460 10.19 3.29 -0.09
CA ALA A 460 10.14 4.56 -0.81
C ALA A 460 10.55 5.73 0.09
N THR A 461 10.09 5.77 1.34
CA THR A 461 10.45 6.84 2.29
C THR A 461 11.93 6.78 2.69
N ALA A 462 12.48 5.58 2.91
CA ALA A 462 13.91 5.38 3.15
C ALA A 462 14.77 5.77 1.93
N ALA A 463 14.29 5.49 0.71
CA ALA A 463 14.94 5.94 -0.51
C ALA A 463 15.00 7.49 -0.58
N TRP A 464 13.96 8.19 -0.14
CA TRP A 464 13.98 9.64 0.00
C TRP A 464 15.03 10.12 1.00
N ALA A 465 15.15 9.48 2.17
CA ALA A 465 16.19 9.81 3.14
C ALA A 465 17.60 9.66 2.52
N GLY A 466 17.87 8.53 1.83
CA GLY A 466 19.12 8.31 1.11
C GLY A 466 19.37 9.34 0.00
N TYR A 467 18.34 9.69 -0.76
CA TYR A 467 18.43 10.70 -1.82
C TYR A 467 18.76 12.11 -1.25
N LEU A 468 18.03 12.54 -0.20
CA LEU A 468 18.27 13.83 0.46
C LEU A 468 19.68 13.89 1.06
N HIS A 469 20.15 12.78 1.63
CA HIS A 469 21.54 12.67 2.11
C HIS A 469 22.56 12.88 0.99
N MET A 470 22.39 12.23 -0.16
CA MET A 470 23.26 12.41 -1.33
C MET A 470 23.23 13.85 -1.85
N MET A 471 22.06 14.47 -1.85
CA MET A 471 21.86 15.87 -2.28
C MET A 471 22.33 16.89 -1.23
N LYS A 472 22.79 16.46 -0.05
CA LYS A 472 23.15 17.31 1.10
C LYS A 472 22.03 18.26 1.54
N ALA A 473 20.77 17.88 1.30
CA ALA A 473 19.61 18.59 1.77
C ALA A 473 19.34 18.25 3.25
N PRO A 474 18.86 19.18 4.06
CA PRO A 474 18.58 18.92 5.48
C PRO A 474 17.35 18.04 5.65
N TYR A 475 17.49 16.96 6.42
CA TYR A 475 16.37 16.06 6.72
C TYR A 475 16.50 15.38 8.08
N HIS A 476 15.37 14.87 8.57
CA HIS A 476 15.28 13.93 9.68
C HIS A 476 14.39 12.78 9.25
N PHE A 477 14.78 11.53 9.54
CA PHE A 477 13.98 10.35 9.25
C PHE A 477 13.69 9.59 10.53
N THR A 478 12.40 9.44 10.87
CA THR A 478 11.89 8.63 11.98
C THR A 478 11.38 7.30 11.44
N GLU A 479 11.96 6.20 11.91
CA GLU A 479 11.42 4.86 11.68
C GLU A 479 10.65 4.40 12.92
N ARG A 480 9.44 3.87 12.72
CA ARG A 480 8.59 3.31 13.76
C ARG A 480 8.30 1.84 13.45
N VAL A 481 8.17 1.00 14.46
CA VAL A 481 7.66 -0.36 14.28
C VAL A 481 6.13 -0.30 14.25
N ALA A 482 5.60 0.02 13.08
CA ALA A 482 4.18 0.29 12.83
C ALA A 482 3.81 -0.04 11.37
N GLY A 483 2.52 -0.17 11.09
CA GLY A 483 1.97 -0.33 9.75
C GLY A 483 1.65 1.01 9.08
N HIS A 484 1.02 0.96 7.90
CA HIS A 484 0.56 2.14 7.16
C HIS A 484 -0.73 2.67 7.77
N ASP A 485 -0.64 3.38 8.89
CA ASP A 485 -1.81 3.77 9.65
C ASP A 485 -1.76 5.19 10.24
N LEU A 486 -2.97 5.70 10.49
CA LEU A 486 -3.20 7.05 10.99
C LEU A 486 -2.56 7.30 12.36
N ILE A 487 -2.44 6.27 13.22
CA ILE A 487 -1.99 6.43 14.60
C ILE A 487 -0.53 6.83 14.64
N GLN A 488 0.34 6.11 13.90
CA GLN A 488 1.75 6.47 13.83
C GLN A 488 1.95 7.90 13.31
N TRP A 489 1.16 8.32 12.30
CA TRP A 489 1.29 9.65 11.71
C TRP A 489 0.80 10.74 12.67
N CYS A 490 -0.31 10.49 13.37
CA CYS A 490 -0.82 11.41 14.40
C CYS A 490 0.12 11.55 15.61
N GLU A 491 0.83 10.49 15.98
CA GLU A 491 1.80 10.53 17.07
C GLU A 491 3.13 11.17 16.65
N GLU A 492 3.51 11.10 15.40
CA GLU A 492 4.75 11.70 14.89
C GLU A 492 4.63 13.21 14.64
N LEU A 493 3.46 13.69 14.17
CA LEU A 493 3.32 15.08 13.77
C LEU A 493 3.70 16.09 14.89
N PRO A 494 3.19 15.99 16.14
CA PRO A 494 3.58 16.90 17.20
C PRO A 494 5.08 16.90 17.50
N GLN A 495 5.72 15.73 17.43
CA GLN A 495 7.16 15.59 17.66
C GLN A 495 7.98 16.23 16.53
N ALA A 496 7.55 16.07 15.28
CA ALA A 496 8.20 16.70 14.14
C ALA A 496 8.05 18.23 14.18
N LEU A 497 6.89 18.73 14.61
CA LEU A 497 6.66 20.18 14.82
C LEU A 497 7.53 20.74 15.96
N ALA A 498 7.71 19.97 17.03
CA ALA A 498 8.63 20.34 18.12
C ALA A 498 10.08 20.40 17.64
N ARG A 499 10.51 19.47 16.78
CA ARG A 499 11.85 19.54 16.16
C ARG A 499 12.01 20.72 15.19
N ALA A 500 10.94 21.15 14.55
CA ALA A 500 10.97 22.25 13.59
C ALA A 500 10.97 23.63 14.24
N TRP A 501 10.19 23.81 15.31
CA TRP A 501 9.88 25.13 15.86
C TRP A 501 9.81 25.19 17.40
N GLY A 502 10.16 24.10 18.10
CA GLY A 502 10.22 24.02 19.56
C GLY A 502 11.49 24.57 20.19
#